data_3fc20df4e05dde02c68b27c1a1be777b
#
_entry.id   3fc20df4e05dde02c68b27c1a1be777b
#
_cell.length_a   1.000
_cell.length_b   1.000
_cell.length_c   1.000
_cell.angle_alpha   90.00
_cell.angle_beta   90.00
_cell.angle_gamma   90.00
#
_symmetry.space_group_name_H-M   'P 1'
#
loop_
_entity.id
_entity.type
_entity.pdbx_description
1 polymer ?
#
loop_
_entity_poly.entity_id
_entity_poly.type
_entity_poly.pdbx_seq_one_letter_code
_entity_poly.pdbx_strand_id
1 'polypeptide(L)'
;MNASYQVVVGRSENLLGPYVDKDGKDMLKNNWELVLEGDGQKWIGPGHNSIIIQDDEGTDWMIYHSYLKKDGGVGGRLGMLDRVLWTDDGWPYIRNCIPSNSELIPVFYN
;
A
#
# COMPACT_ATOMS: atom_id res chain seq x y z
N MET A 1 -0.28 -21.96 4.62
CA MET A 1 -1.09 -20.72 4.65
C MET A 1 -0.72 -19.87 3.46
N ASN A 2 -1.72 -19.47 2.69
CA ASN A 2 -1.52 -18.50 1.59
C ASN A 2 -1.82 -17.11 2.12
N ALA A 3 -0.84 -16.25 2.10
CA ALA A 3 -1.01 -14.85 2.41
C ALA A 3 -1.24 -14.10 1.09
N SER A 4 -2.48 -13.72 0.82
CA SER A 4 -2.89 -13.10 -0.45
C SER A 4 -3.35 -11.64 -0.28
N TYR A 5 -3.00 -11.00 0.84
CA TYR A 5 -3.36 -9.61 1.07
C TYR A 5 -2.71 -8.70 0.04
N GLN A 6 -3.40 -7.66 -0.31
CA GLN A 6 -2.90 -6.54 -1.10
C GLN A 6 -3.59 -5.28 -0.62
N VAL A 7 -3.01 -4.13 -0.89
CA VAL A 7 -3.60 -2.84 -0.56
C VAL A 7 -4.14 -2.23 -1.84
N VAL A 8 -5.40 -1.90 -1.83
CA VAL A 8 -6.10 -1.29 -2.96
C VAL A 8 -6.80 -0.02 -2.52
N VAL A 9 -7.17 0.82 -3.46
CA VAL A 9 -7.82 2.09 -3.16
C VAL A 9 -8.92 2.41 -4.19
N GLY A 10 -9.97 3.02 -3.70
CA GLY A 10 -10.98 3.70 -4.49
C GLY A 10 -11.14 5.12 -3.96
N ARG A 11 -11.80 5.97 -4.71
CA ARG A 11 -12.08 7.34 -4.25
C ARG A 11 -13.50 7.77 -4.59
N SER A 12 -14.01 8.76 -3.87
CA SER A 12 -15.35 9.30 -4.04
C SER A 12 -15.39 10.79 -3.77
N GLU A 13 -16.28 11.48 -4.44
CA GLU A 13 -16.60 12.87 -4.15
C GLU A 13 -17.49 13.02 -2.91
N ASN A 14 -18.14 11.93 -2.49
CA ASN A 14 -19.06 11.91 -1.36
C ASN A 14 -18.61 10.88 -0.33
N LEU A 15 -18.81 11.18 0.95
CA LEU A 15 -18.45 10.28 2.05
C LEU A 15 -19.12 8.91 1.93
N LEU A 16 -20.36 8.87 1.49
CA LEU A 16 -21.12 7.62 1.35
C LEU A 16 -20.85 6.90 0.02
N GLY A 17 -20.01 7.46 -0.84
CA GLY A 17 -19.66 6.88 -2.12
C GLY A 17 -20.53 7.37 -3.28
N PRO A 18 -20.51 6.68 -4.42
CA PRO A 18 -19.74 5.45 -4.64
C PRO A 18 -18.23 5.69 -4.68
N TYR A 19 -17.47 4.74 -4.17
CA TYR A 19 -16.01 4.74 -4.30
C TYR A 19 -15.65 4.00 -5.59
N VAL A 20 -14.81 4.60 -6.41
CA VAL A 20 -14.58 4.14 -7.78
C VAL A 20 -13.08 4.05 -8.10
N ASP A 21 -12.74 3.30 -9.15
CA ASP A 21 -11.40 3.26 -9.73
C ASP A 21 -11.19 4.44 -10.70
N LYS A 22 -10.06 4.46 -11.40
CA LYS A 22 -9.72 5.51 -12.37
C LYS A 22 -10.70 5.64 -13.52
N ASP A 23 -11.38 4.54 -13.86
CA ASP A 23 -12.36 4.50 -14.94
C ASP A 23 -13.78 4.79 -14.46
N GLY A 24 -13.95 5.15 -13.20
CA GLY A 24 -15.27 5.43 -12.62
C GLY A 24 -16.09 4.19 -12.27
N LYS A 25 -15.45 3.03 -12.21
CA LYS A 25 -16.11 1.76 -11.89
C LYS A 25 -16.16 1.51 -10.40
N ASP A 26 -17.30 1.00 -9.93
CA ASP A 26 -17.62 0.83 -8.52
C ASP A 26 -16.71 -0.19 -7.84
N MET A 27 -16.13 0.21 -6.72
CA MET A 27 -15.29 -0.65 -5.87
C MET A 27 -16.07 -1.84 -5.32
N LEU A 28 -17.35 -1.70 -5.07
CA LEU A 28 -18.21 -2.80 -4.62
C LEU A 28 -18.37 -3.90 -5.68
N LYS A 29 -18.02 -3.61 -6.91
CA LYS A 29 -18.03 -4.57 -8.03
C LYS A 29 -16.61 -5.02 -8.38
N ASN A 30 -15.70 -5.01 -7.41
CA ASN A 30 -14.33 -5.46 -7.57
C ASN A 30 -13.51 -4.59 -8.54
N ASN A 31 -13.71 -3.28 -8.49
CA ASN A 31 -12.92 -2.32 -9.27
C ASN A 31 -12.15 -1.39 -8.32
N TRP A 32 -10.83 -1.34 -8.47
CA TRP A 32 -9.96 -0.53 -7.62
C TRP A 32 -8.64 -0.24 -8.31
N GLU A 33 -7.83 0.64 -7.70
CA GLU A 33 -6.45 0.82 -8.10
C GLU A 33 -5.53 0.09 -7.14
N LEU A 34 -4.52 -0.57 -7.66
CA LEU A 34 -3.54 -1.27 -6.82
C LEU A 34 -2.59 -0.25 -6.20
N VAL A 35 -2.38 -0.35 -4.90
CA VAL A 35 -1.37 0.42 -4.16
C VAL A 35 -0.13 -0.43 -3.91
N LEU A 36 -0.34 -1.68 -3.49
CA LEU A 36 0.74 -2.53 -2.99
C LEU A 36 0.33 -4.00 -3.03
N GLU A 37 1.22 -4.85 -3.54
CA GLU A 37 1.06 -6.30 -3.50
C GLU A 37 2.40 -6.98 -3.24
N GLY A 38 2.41 -8.29 -3.02
CA GLY A 38 3.64 -9.05 -2.87
C GLY A 38 4.44 -9.08 -4.16
N ASP A 39 5.76 -9.19 -4.05
CA ASP A 39 6.65 -9.22 -5.22
C ASP A 39 6.82 -10.65 -5.80
N GLY A 40 6.25 -11.65 -5.14
CA GLY A 40 6.37 -13.05 -5.57
C GLY A 40 7.71 -13.70 -5.25
N GLN A 41 8.65 -12.95 -4.69
CA GLN A 41 10.01 -13.46 -4.41
C GLN A 41 10.35 -13.40 -2.92
N LYS A 42 10.30 -12.22 -2.31
CA LYS A 42 10.66 -12.00 -0.91
C LYS A 42 9.45 -11.68 -0.05
N TRP A 43 8.51 -10.89 -0.58
CA TRP A 43 7.39 -10.34 0.18
C TRP A 43 6.07 -10.93 -0.28
N ILE A 44 5.26 -11.34 0.68
CA ILE A 44 3.96 -11.97 0.44
C ILE A 44 2.91 -11.28 1.29
N GLY A 45 1.78 -10.96 0.68
CA GLY A 45 0.60 -10.49 1.39
C GLY A 45 0.79 -9.25 2.23
N PRO A 46 1.34 -8.15 1.67
CA PRO A 46 1.44 -6.89 2.43
C PRO A 46 0.04 -6.36 2.71
N GLY A 47 -0.16 -5.84 3.93
CA GLY A 47 -1.47 -5.33 4.30
C GLY A 47 -1.51 -4.77 5.72
N HIS A 48 -2.75 -4.61 6.22
CA HIS A 48 -3.02 -4.03 7.53
C HIS A 48 -2.29 -2.70 7.70
N ASN A 49 -2.46 -1.84 6.72
CA ASN A 49 -1.76 -0.57 6.63
C ASN A 49 -2.35 0.48 7.57
N SER A 50 -1.47 1.41 7.99
CA SER A 50 -1.88 2.63 8.68
C SER A 50 -2.60 3.59 7.74
N ILE A 51 -3.10 4.67 8.29
CA ILE A 51 -3.41 5.87 7.50
C ILE A 51 -2.11 6.39 6.88
N ILE A 52 -2.24 7.26 5.88
CA ILE A 52 -1.09 7.97 5.32
C ILE A 52 -0.63 9.01 6.33
N ILE A 53 0.66 8.99 6.65
CA ILE A 53 1.29 9.90 7.61
C ILE A 53 2.25 10.80 6.85
N GLN A 54 2.06 12.12 6.95
CA GLN A 54 2.95 13.07 6.31
C GLN A 54 4.03 13.50 7.30
N ASP A 55 5.29 13.46 6.89
CA ASP A 55 6.40 13.94 7.71
C ASP A 55 6.55 15.47 7.59
N ASP A 56 7.53 16.02 8.33
CA ASP A 56 7.72 17.48 8.39
C ASP A 56 8.31 18.07 7.11
N GLU A 57 8.78 17.23 6.21
CA GLU A 57 9.26 17.65 4.89
C GLU A 57 8.21 17.47 3.79
N GLY A 58 6.99 17.06 4.14
CA GLY A 58 5.90 16.91 3.20
C GLY A 58 5.89 15.58 2.45
N THR A 59 6.68 14.61 2.91
CA THR A 59 6.69 13.26 2.34
C THR A 59 5.62 12.42 3.00
N ASP A 60 4.85 11.70 2.21
CA ASP A 60 3.79 10.83 2.68
C ASP A 60 4.32 9.41 2.89
N TRP A 61 3.94 8.79 4.00
CA TRP A 61 4.40 7.48 4.42
C TRP A 61 3.25 6.58 4.81
N MET A 62 3.45 5.28 4.65
CA MET A 62 2.52 4.26 5.11
C MET A 62 3.28 3.16 5.85
N ILE A 63 2.78 2.80 7.03
CA ILE A 63 3.27 1.66 7.80
C ILE A 63 2.33 0.49 7.52
N TYR A 64 2.88 -0.66 7.29
CA TYR A 64 2.11 -1.88 7.04
C TYR A 64 2.95 -3.10 7.48
N HIS A 65 2.42 -4.30 7.35
CA HIS A 65 3.25 -5.48 7.52
C HIS A 65 3.18 -6.38 6.30
N SER A 66 4.21 -7.17 6.12
CA SER A 66 4.28 -8.16 5.05
C SER A 66 4.89 -9.44 5.58
N TYR A 67 4.48 -10.56 5.01
CA TYR A 67 5.11 -11.84 5.31
C TYR A 67 6.39 -11.98 4.49
N LEU A 68 7.38 -12.61 5.11
CA LEU A 68 8.62 -12.99 4.43
C LEU A 68 8.44 -14.37 3.80
N LYS A 69 8.76 -14.49 2.51
CA LYS A 69 8.72 -15.79 1.85
C LYS A 69 9.89 -16.66 2.32
N LYS A 70 9.58 -17.89 2.65
CA LYS A 70 10.58 -18.91 3.03
C LYS A 70 10.40 -20.16 2.19
N ASP A 71 11.45 -20.97 2.11
CA ASP A 71 11.39 -22.30 1.48
C ASP A 71 10.30 -23.12 2.17
N GLY A 72 9.38 -23.64 1.37
CA GLY A 72 8.26 -24.43 1.87
C GLY A 72 7.08 -23.60 2.41
N GLY A 73 7.05 -22.27 2.25
CA GLY A 73 5.88 -21.49 2.64
C GLY A 73 6.14 -20.04 3.05
N VAL A 74 5.45 -19.62 4.09
CA VAL A 74 5.40 -18.25 4.55
C VAL A 74 6.11 -18.14 5.90
N GLY A 75 7.03 -17.19 6.01
CA GLY A 75 7.69 -16.87 7.28
C GLY A 75 6.87 -15.93 8.14
N GLY A 76 7.51 -15.29 9.12
CA GLY A 76 6.87 -14.34 9.99
C GLY A 76 6.50 -13.03 9.30
N ARG A 77 5.66 -12.25 9.99
CA ARG A 77 5.32 -10.89 9.55
C ARG A 77 6.37 -9.90 10.04
N LEU A 78 6.70 -8.96 9.18
CA LEU A 78 7.62 -7.87 9.51
C LEU A 78 6.92 -6.53 9.33
N GLY A 79 7.23 -5.57 10.21
CA GLY A 79 6.80 -4.19 10.05
C GLY A 79 7.53 -3.54 8.89
N MET A 80 6.78 -2.87 8.03
CA MET A 80 7.28 -2.23 6.82
C MET A 80 6.93 -0.76 6.82
N LEU A 81 7.78 0.03 6.18
CA LEU A 81 7.56 1.46 5.99
C LEU A 81 7.93 1.82 4.55
N ASP A 82 7.02 2.44 3.84
CA ASP A 82 7.26 2.90 2.47
C ASP A 82 6.67 4.28 2.24
N ARG A 83 7.29 5.02 1.32
CA ARG A 83 6.74 6.29 0.86
C ARG A 83 5.54 6.06 -0.01
N VAL A 84 4.51 6.88 0.20
CA VAL A 84 3.35 6.93 -0.68
C VAL A 84 3.62 7.99 -1.76
N LEU A 85 3.60 7.56 -2.99
CA LEU A 85 3.71 8.42 -4.16
C LEU A 85 2.32 8.70 -4.71
N TRP A 86 2.19 9.74 -5.51
CA TRP A 86 0.91 10.17 -6.06
C TRP A 86 1.02 10.33 -7.57
N THR A 87 0.05 9.81 -8.29
CA THR A 87 -0.08 10.10 -9.72
C THR A 87 -0.47 11.55 -9.93
N ASP A 88 -0.31 12.07 -11.15
CA ASP A 88 -0.67 13.45 -11.46
C ASP A 88 -2.15 13.76 -11.21
N ASP A 89 -3.01 12.76 -11.34
CA ASP A 89 -4.45 12.88 -11.08
C ASP A 89 -4.85 12.45 -9.65
N GLY A 90 -3.87 12.29 -8.74
CA GLY A 90 -4.11 12.17 -7.30
C GLY A 90 -4.38 10.78 -6.77
N TRP A 91 -3.86 9.73 -7.41
CA TRP A 91 -3.97 8.36 -6.91
C TRP A 91 -2.72 7.95 -6.14
N PRO A 92 -2.86 7.37 -4.92
CA PRO A 92 -1.71 6.94 -4.13
C PRO A 92 -1.18 5.59 -4.59
N TYR A 93 0.12 5.40 -4.50
CA TYR A 93 0.75 4.11 -4.75
C TYR A 93 2.10 4.01 -4.06
N ILE A 94 2.57 2.79 -3.83
CA ILE A 94 3.95 2.50 -3.43
C ILE A 94 4.75 2.23 -4.71
N ARG A 95 6.02 2.62 -4.74
CA ARG A 95 6.86 2.47 -5.94
C ARG A 95 6.82 1.03 -6.46
N ASN A 96 6.54 0.85 -7.74
CA ASN A 96 6.37 -0.44 -8.42
C ASN A 96 5.26 -1.31 -7.81
N CYS A 97 4.45 -0.79 -6.89
CA CYS A 97 3.37 -1.49 -6.18
C CYS A 97 3.86 -2.73 -5.41
N ILE A 98 5.10 -2.73 -4.95
CA ILE A 98 5.69 -3.81 -4.14
C ILE A 98 6.44 -3.24 -2.94
N PRO A 99 6.58 -4.02 -1.83
CA PRO A 99 7.36 -3.57 -0.68
C PRO A 99 8.81 -3.26 -1.06
N SER A 100 9.36 -2.17 -0.51
CA SER A 100 10.76 -1.84 -0.71
C SER A 100 11.66 -2.73 0.15
N ASN A 101 12.89 -2.96 -0.30
CA ASN A 101 13.92 -3.61 0.50
C ASN A 101 14.71 -2.59 1.33
N SER A 102 14.70 -1.33 0.90
CA SER A 102 15.28 -0.22 1.65
C SER A 102 14.59 1.07 1.22
N GLU A 103 14.43 1.98 2.16
CA GLU A 103 13.83 3.28 1.92
C GLU A 103 14.50 4.32 2.83
N LEU A 104 14.37 5.59 2.45
CA LEU A 104 14.75 6.70 3.34
C LEU A 104 13.83 6.68 4.55
N ILE A 105 14.24 7.32 5.62
CA ILE A 105 13.44 7.42 6.83
C ILE A 105 12.62 8.71 6.83
N PRO A 106 11.44 8.72 7.49
CA PRO A 106 10.67 9.94 7.69
C PRO A 106 11.46 10.99 8.48
N VAL A 107 11.20 12.25 8.19
CA VAL A 107 11.88 13.38 8.86
C VAL A 107 10.87 14.12 9.71
N PHE A 108 11.07 14.09 11.03
CA PHE A 108 10.28 14.86 11.97
C PHE A 108 11.19 15.82 12.74
N TYR A 109 10.78 17.09 12.76
CA TYR A 109 11.55 18.12 13.48
C TYR A 109 11.20 18.12 14.97
N ASN A 110 12.18 18.41 15.78
CA ASN A 110 11.99 18.55 17.23
C ASN A 110 11.42 19.92 17.59
#